data_05988dc3d8762e98cb2a3c3a6d6a0236
#
_entry.id   05988dc3d8762e98cb2a3c3a6d6a0236
#
_cell.length_a   1.000
_cell.length_b   1.000
_cell.length_c   1.000
_cell.angle_alpha   90.00
_cell.angle_beta   90.00
_cell.angle_gamma   90.00
#
_symmetry.space_group_name_H-M   'P 1'
#
loop_
_entity.id
_entity.type
_entity.pdbx_description
1 polymer ?
#
loop_
_entity_poly.entity_id
_entity_poly.type
_entity_poly.pdbx_seq_one_letter_code
_entity_poly.pdbx_strand_id
1 'polypeptide(L)'
;KNRRKALLVMATGSGKTRTVIALTDVLLKAGWVKNILFLADRNSLVTQAKRSFVNMLPNLSCTNLVEEKDNYSAHCVFSTYQTMMNCIDTARDQDGKLFTCGHFDLIMCDEAHRSIYNKYRDIFTYFDAPLVGLTATPKDEIDKNTYEIFELEHGIPTYGYDLSQAVKDGYLIDYVSVETCLKFIEQGIVYDELSEADKEFYEDTFEEEDGKIPESIASSELNNWVFNEDTIRK
;
A
#
# COMPACT_ATOMS: atom_id res chain seq x y z
N LYS A 1 -6.50 22.18 19.01
CA LYS A 1 -6.55 20.78 19.48
C LYS A 1 -5.23 20.15 19.14
N ASN A 2 -4.51 19.60 20.12
CA ASN A 2 -3.27 18.84 19.89
C ASN A 2 -3.64 17.48 19.26
N ARG A 3 -3.73 17.42 17.95
CA ARG A 3 -3.90 16.14 17.21
C ARG A 3 -2.53 15.55 16.98
N ARG A 4 -2.38 14.27 17.34
CA ARG A 4 -1.14 13.50 17.12
C ARG A 4 -1.19 12.59 15.90
N LYS A 5 -2.32 12.55 15.20
CA LYS A 5 -2.54 11.70 14.04
C LYS A 5 -3.06 12.51 12.87
N ALA A 6 -2.55 12.24 11.68
CA ALA A 6 -2.95 12.88 10.44
C ALA A 6 -3.05 11.84 9.32
N LEU A 7 -4.09 11.94 8.49
CA LEU A 7 -4.29 11.10 7.30
C LEU A 7 -4.28 11.98 6.06
N LEU A 8 -3.38 11.68 5.14
CA LEU A 8 -3.26 12.32 3.83
C LEU A 8 -3.79 11.36 2.76
N VAL A 9 -4.88 11.74 2.12
CA VAL A 9 -5.50 11.01 1.02
C VAL A 9 -5.12 11.70 -0.28
N MET A 10 -4.26 11.07 -1.06
CA MET A 10 -3.73 11.69 -2.27
C MET A 10 -3.73 10.68 -3.42
N ALA A 11 -4.20 11.08 -4.59
CA ALA A 11 -4.24 10.24 -5.77
C ALA A 11 -2.85 9.65 -6.12
N THR A 12 -2.84 8.45 -6.72
CA THR A 12 -1.61 7.85 -7.22
C THR A 12 -0.93 8.77 -8.24
N GLY A 13 0.38 8.94 -8.13
CA GLY A 13 1.15 9.84 -9.01
C GLY A 13 1.08 11.33 -8.65
N SER A 14 0.21 11.76 -7.73
CA SER A 14 0.06 13.17 -7.33
C SER A 14 1.20 13.72 -6.47
N GLY A 15 2.17 12.88 -6.09
CA GLY A 15 3.34 13.32 -5.35
C GLY A 15 3.32 13.05 -3.85
N LYS A 16 2.60 12.02 -3.35
CA LYS A 16 2.56 11.61 -1.93
C LYS A 16 3.93 11.66 -1.25
N THR A 17 4.91 10.97 -1.82
CA THR A 17 6.28 10.92 -1.27
C THR A 17 6.93 12.30 -1.19
N ARG A 18 6.75 13.15 -2.21
CA ARG A 18 7.28 14.52 -2.19
C ARG A 18 6.64 15.38 -1.11
N THR A 19 5.34 15.21 -0.89
CA THR A 19 4.61 15.94 0.16
C THR A 19 5.14 15.59 1.55
N VAL A 20 5.38 14.32 1.85
CA VAL A 20 5.93 13.93 3.16
C VAL A 20 7.40 14.30 3.31
N ILE A 21 8.19 14.34 2.24
CA ILE A 21 9.56 14.86 2.27
C ILE A 21 9.55 16.37 2.61
N ALA A 22 8.67 17.15 1.98
CA ALA A 22 8.51 18.56 2.27
C ALA A 22 8.04 18.80 3.71
N LEU A 23 7.07 18.00 4.20
CA LEU A 23 6.65 18.02 5.61
C LEU A 23 7.82 17.73 6.54
N THR A 24 8.61 16.71 6.24
CA THR A 24 9.80 16.33 6.99
C THR A 24 10.80 17.50 7.07
N ASP A 25 11.10 18.14 5.95
CA ASP A 25 12.02 19.27 5.90
C ASP A 25 11.56 20.44 6.78
N VAL A 26 10.28 20.76 6.72
CA VAL A 26 9.69 21.83 7.56
C VAL A 26 9.80 21.49 9.04
N LEU A 27 9.46 20.25 9.44
CA LEU A 27 9.50 19.83 10.84
C LEU A 27 10.93 19.74 11.40
N LEU A 28 11.89 19.27 10.59
CA LEU A 28 13.31 19.25 10.94
C LEU A 28 13.86 20.67 11.12
N LYS A 29 13.58 21.57 10.19
CA LYS A 29 14.01 22.99 10.27
C LYS A 29 13.39 23.74 11.45
N ALA A 30 12.16 23.39 11.82
CA ALA A 30 11.49 23.93 13.00
C ALA A 30 12.03 23.33 14.32
N GLY A 31 12.86 22.29 14.26
CA GLY A 31 13.37 21.60 15.44
C GLY A 31 12.34 20.76 16.20
N TRP A 32 11.20 20.43 15.54
CA TRP A 32 10.13 19.67 16.15
C TRP A 32 10.36 18.18 16.11
N VAL A 33 11.12 17.70 15.13
CA VAL A 33 11.48 16.29 14.97
C VAL A 33 12.99 16.17 14.71
N LYS A 34 13.57 15.05 15.14
CA LYS A 34 14.95 14.65 14.86
C LYS A 34 15.00 13.24 14.26
N ASN A 35 14.27 12.32 14.87
CA ASN A 35 14.26 10.91 14.49
C ASN A 35 12.91 10.54 13.89
N ILE A 36 12.94 10.00 12.68
CA ILE A 36 11.76 9.72 11.88
C ILE A 36 11.76 8.24 11.50
N LEU A 37 10.59 7.60 11.61
CA LEU A 37 10.34 6.26 11.10
C LEU A 37 9.42 6.33 9.88
N PHE A 38 9.87 5.77 8.76
CA PHE A 38 9.04 5.58 7.57
C PHE A 38 8.75 4.10 7.36
N LEU A 39 7.47 3.74 7.30
CA LEU A 39 6.99 2.37 7.14
C LEU A 39 6.26 2.19 5.82
N ALA A 40 6.57 1.09 5.12
CA ALA A 40 5.83 0.65 3.93
C ALA A 40 5.65 -0.88 3.96
N ASP A 41 4.72 -1.38 3.17
CA ASP A 41 4.39 -2.82 3.15
C ASP A 41 5.48 -3.66 2.45
N ARG A 42 6.10 -3.12 1.40
CA ARG A 42 7.05 -3.83 0.54
C ARG A 42 8.43 -3.19 0.53
N ASN A 43 9.48 -4.04 0.47
CA ASN A 43 10.86 -3.57 0.42
C ASN A 43 11.15 -2.63 -0.76
N SER A 44 10.55 -2.87 -1.92
CA SER A 44 10.69 -1.99 -3.08
C SER A 44 10.21 -0.56 -2.80
N LEU A 45 9.10 -0.39 -2.07
CA LEU A 45 8.57 0.91 -1.66
C LEU A 45 9.47 1.58 -0.62
N VAL A 46 10.00 0.80 0.33
CA VAL A 46 10.98 1.27 1.34
C VAL A 46 12.22 1.83 0.64
N THR A 47 12.82 1.07 -0.27
CA THR A 47 14.01 1.47 -1.03
C THR A 47 13.75 2.70 -1.91
N GLN A 48 12.59 2.75 -2.58
CA GLN A 48 12.18 3.90 -3.40
C GLN A 48 12.01 5.16 -2.54
N ALA A 49 11.35 5.05 -1.39
CA ALA A 49 11.15 6.16 -0.46
C ALA A 49 12.49 6.66 0.07
N LYS A 50 13.38 5.78 0.58
CA LYS A 50 14.73 6.13 1.03
C LYS A 50 15.49 6.90 -0.05
N ARG A 51 15.50 6.39 -1.30
CA ARG A 51 16.18 7.06 -2.42
C ARG A 51 15.65 8.47 -2.67
N SER A 52 14.33 8.65 -2.60
CA SER A 52 13.69 9.97 -2.78
C SER A 52 14.07 10.93 -1.66
N PHE A 53 14.09 10.46 -0.40
CA PHE A 53 14.53 11.27 0.75
C PHE A 53 15.99 11.69 0.64
N VAL A 54 16.91 10.77 0.33
CA VAL A 54 18.34 11.06 0.15
C VAL A 54 18.56 12.08 -0.97
N ASN A 55 17.83 11.97 -2.07
CA ASN A 55 17.97 12.91 -3.19
C ASN A 55 17.45 14.32 -2.86
N MET A 56 16.39 14.45 -2.08
CA MET A 56 15.75 15.74 -1.79
C MET A 56 16.21 16.35 -0.47
N LEU A 57 16.68 15.53 0.48
CA LEU A 57 17.21 15.94 1.78
C LEU A 57 18.62 15.35 2.01
N PRO A 58 19.64 15.78 1.26
CA PRO A 58 20.96 15.14 1.26
C PRO A 58 21.67 15.23 2.62
N ASN A 59 21.29 16.16 3.48
CA ASN A 59 21.86 16.32 4.82
C ASN A 59 21.18 15.44 5.89
N LEU A 60 20.10 14.74 5.55
CA LEU A 60 19.42 13.83 6.46
C LEU A 60 20.03 12.44 6.35
N SER A 61 20.56 11.93 7.46
CA SER A 61 21.05 10.55 7.49
C SER A 61 19.87 9.56 7.40
N CYS A 62 19.95 8.64 6.44
CA CYS A 62 18.90 7.71 6.10
C CYS A 62 19.42 6.27 6.10
N THR A 63 18.70 5.33 6.72
CA THR A 63 18.99 3.89 6.67
C THR A 63 17.77 3.10 6.25
N ASN A 64 17.98 1.96 5.58
CA ASN A 64 16.95 0.97 5.28
C ASN A 64 17.24 -0.29 6.10
N LEU A 65 16.45 -0.56 7.13
CA LEU A 65 16.67 -1.70 8.04
C LEU A 65 16.48 -3.07 7.37
N VAL A 66 15.87 -3.13 6.21
CA VAL A 66 15.75 -4.39 5.46
C VAL A 66 17.08 -4.76 4.83
N GLU A 67 17.85 -3.78 4.38
CA GLU A 67 19.14 -3.95 3.69
C GLU A 67 20.33 -3.77 4.65
N GLU A 68 20.26 -2.78 5.52
CA GLU A 68 21.33 -2.33 6.43
C GLU A 68 20.94 -2.65 7.88
N LYS A 69 20.98 -3.91 8.25
CA LYS A 69 20.46 -4.42 9.54
C LYS A 69 21.17 -3.88 10.78
N ASP A 70 22.35 -3.30 10.65
CA ASP A 70 23.19 -2.88 11.77
C ASP A 70 23.33 -1.33 11.89
N ASN A 71 22.64 -0.57 11.03
CA ASN A 71 22.73 0.89 11.05
C ASN A 71 21.48 1.51 11.70
N TYR A 72 21.47 1.60 13.03
CA TYR A 72 20.34 2.13 13.82
C TYR A 72 20.49 3.61 14.19
N SER A 73 21.64 4.24 13.87
CA SER A 73 21.97 5.61 14.30
C SER A 73 21.47 6.70 13.35
N ALA A 74 20.88 6.34 12.22
CA ALA A 74 20.37 7.30 11.26
C ALA A 74 19.12 8.04 11.79
N HIS A 75 19.01 9.33 11.47
CA HIS A 75 17.86 10.14 11.86
C HIS A 75 16.57 9.79 11.11
N CYS A 76 16.66 9.22 9.92
CA CYS A 76 15.49 8.71 9.20
C CYS A 76 15.65 7.21 8.93
N VAL A 77 14.83 6.43 9.56
CA VAL A 77 14.82 4.97 9.47
C VAL A 77 13.68 4.54 8.56
N PHE A 78 14.01 3.81 7.50
CA PHE A 78 13.07 3.20 6.57
C PHE A 78 12.98 1.72 6.85
N SER A 79 11.77 1.18 6.94
CA SER A 79 11.55 -0.24 7.24
C SER A 79 10.24 -0.75 6.64
N THR A 80 10.16 -2.06 6.44
CA THR A 80 8.85 -2.69 6.29
C THR A 80 8.19 -2.82 7.67
N TYR A 81 6.86 -2.90 7.68
CA TYR A 81 6.12 -3.17 8.92
C TYR A 81 6.60 -4.47 9.61
N GLN A 82 6.82 -5.54 8.82
CA GLN A 82 7.27 -6.82 9.37
C GLN A 82 8.67 -6.73 9.99
N THR A 83 9.62 -6.05 9.35
CA THR A 83 10.98 -5.87 9.87
C THR A 83 10.93 -5.07 11.17
N MET A 84 10.12 -3.99 11.23
CA MET A 84 9.99 -3.19 12.44
C MET A 84 9.34 -3.95 13.60
N MET A 85 8.34 -4.80 13.33
CA MET A 85 7.77 -5.70 14.35
C MET A 85 8.86 -6.59 14.97
N ASN A 86 9.69 -7.21 14.13
CA ASN A 86 10.79 -8.04 14.61
C ASN A 86 11.79 -7.23 15.47
N CYS A 87 12.06 -5.98 15.10
CA CYS A 87 12.95 -5.10 15.87
C CYS A 87 12.38 -4.77 17.26
N ILE A 88 11.07 -4.62 17.38
CA ILE A 88 10.43 -4.35 18.68
C ILE A 88 10.43 -5.59 19.58
N ASP A 89 10.13 -6.76 19.00
CA ASP A 89 9.90 -7.99 19.76
C ASP A 89 11.20 -8.68 20.17
N THR A 90 12.15 -8.80 19.25
CA THR A 90 13.29 -9.72 19.40
C THR A 90 14.66 -9.07 19.35
N ALA A 91 14.81 -7.95 18.63
CA ALA A 91 16.11 -7.36 18.41
C ALA A 91 16.57 -6.58 19.66
N ARG A 92 17.68 -7.03 20.22
CA ARG A 92 18.37 -6.39 21.34
C ARG A 92 19.86 -6.28 21.02
N ASP A 93 20.46 -5.15 21.37
CA ASP A 93 21.91 -5.01 21.44
C ASP A 93 22.43 -5.29 22.85
N GLN A 94 23.71 -5.06 23.08
CA GLN A 94 24.35 -5.28 24.40
C GLN A 94 23.74 -4.39 25.49
N ASP A 95 23.13 -3.27 25.13
CA ASP A 95 22.56 -2.26 26.04
C ASP A 95 21.03 -2.40 26.19
N GLY A 96 20.35 -3.29 25.45
CA GLY A 96 18.93 -3.54 25.54
C GLY A 96 18.17 -3.56 24.21
N LYS A 97 16.97 -2.95 24.15
CA LYS A 97 16.18 -2.86 22.91
C LYS A 97 16.82 -1.89 21.92
N LEU A 98 16.86 -2.24 20.64
CA LEU A 98 17.40 -1.40 19.55
C LEU A 98 16.76 -0.03 19.47
N PHE A 99 15.45 0.03 19.68
CA PHE A 99 14.70 1.29 19.72
C PHE A 99 13.90 1.36 21.02
N THR A 100 14.05 2.45 21.76
CA THR A 100 13.18 2.75 22.91
C THR A 100 11.84 3.30 22.43
N CYS A 101 10.82 3.30 23.28
CA CYS A 101 9.49 3.81 22.94
C CYS A 101 9.48 5.29 22.54
N GLY A 102 10.44 6.08 23.02
CA GLY A 102 10.60 7.50 22.67
C GLY A 102 11.70 7.77 21.62
N HIS A 103 12.15 6.74 20.88
CA HIS A 103 13.24 6.92 19.92
C HIS A 103 12.83 7.78 18.72
N PHE A 104 11.61 7.62 18.23
CA PHE A 104 11.11 8.37 17.07
C PHE A 104 10.21 9.53 17.51
N ASP A 105 10.40 10.66 16.86
CA ASP A 105 9.59 11.87 17.05
C ASP A 105 8.42 11.94 16.04
N LEU A 106 8.47 11.14 14.99
CA LEU A 106 7.44 11.07 13.94
C LEU A 106 7.44 9.70 13.27
N ILE A 107 6.26 9.14 13.08
CA ILE A 107 6.04 7.93 12.27
C ILE A 107 5.25 8.29 11.03
N MET A 108 5.72 7.86 9.87
CA MET A 108 5.05 7.97 8.59
C MET A 108 4.72 6.58 8.08
N CYS A 109 3.48 6.33 7.69
CA CYS A 109 3.03 5.04 7.14
C CYS A 109 2.49 5.24 5.73
N ASP A 110 3.08 4.52 4.79
CA ASP A 110 2.51 4.36 3.44
C ASP A 110 1.46 3.26 3.43
N GLU A 111 0.45 3.41 2.58
CA GLU A 111 -0.74 2.53 2.51
C GLU A 111 -1.45 2.37 3.87
N ALA A 112 -1.75 3.50 4.51
CA ALA A 112 -2.33 3.57 5.85
C ALA A 112 -3.82 3.16 5.87
N HIS A 113 -4.11 1.89 5.61
CA HIS A 113 -5.44 1.32 5.69
C HIS A 113 -5.56 0.31 6.85
N ARG A 114 -6.81 0.00 7.24
CA ARG A 114 -7.15 -0.80 8.43
C ARG A 114 -6.40 -2.12 8.55
N SER A 115 -6.24 -2.87 7.46
CA SER A 115 -5.58 -4.18 7.49
C SER A 115 -4.13 -4.09 7.97
N ILE A 116 -3.40 -3.09 7.52
CA ILE A 116 -2.02 -2.80 7.95
C ILE A 116 -2.01 -2.41 9.43
N TYR A 117 -2.90 -1.49 9.85
CA TYR A 117 -2.94 -1.05 11.23
C TYR A 117 -3.27 -2.20 12.19
N ASN A 118 -4.28 -3.01 11.89
CA ASN A 118 -4.68 -4.11 12.77
C ASN A 118 -3.59 -5.18 12.89
N LYS A 119 -2.90 -5.49 11.77
CA LYS A 119 -1.83 -6.48 11.74
C LYS A 119 -0.58 -6.02 12.50
N TYR A 120 -0.26 -4.72 12.45
CA TYR A 120 0.97 -4.15 12.99
C TYR A 120 0.71 -3.13 14.11
N ARG A 121 -0.42 -3.28 14.82
CA ARG A 121 -0.87 -2.37 15.88
C ARG A 121 0.19 -2.13 16.94
N ASP A 122 0.97 -3.15 17.26
CA ASP A 122 1.96 -3.11 18.34
C ASP A 122 3.07 -2.08 18.05
N ILE A 123 3.42 -1.83 16.76
CA ILE A 123 4.35 -0.76 16.39
C ILE A 123 3.81 0.60 16.86
N PHE A 124 2.55 0.88 16.56
CA PHE A 124 1.90 2.17 16.85
C PHE A 124 1.56 2.34 18.34
N THR A 125 1.50 1.24 19.09
CA THR A 125 1.30 1.25 20.53
C THR A 125 2.64 1.36 21.27
N TYR A 126 3.69 0.76 20.70
CA TYR A 126 5.02 0.75 21.32
C TYR A 126 5.69 2.14 21.24
N PHE A 127 5.66 2.81 20.10
CA PHE A 127 6.28 4.11 19.94
C PHE A 127 5.34 5.25 20.33
N ASP A 128 5.80 6.13 21.22
CA ASP A 128 5.07 7.34 21.62
C ASP A 128 5.40 8.51 20.65
N ALA A 129 4.95 8.42 19.41
CA ALA A 129 5.20 9.40 18.37
C ALA A 129 3.92 9.80 17.60
N PRO A 130 3.82 11.05 17.10
CA PRO A 130 2.81 11.43 16.13
C PRO A 130 2.84 10.54 14.89
N LEU A 131 1.67 10.29 14.31
CA LEU A 131 1.45 9.38 13.19
C LEU A 131 0.93 10.13 11.97
N VAL A 132 1.59 9.99 10.83
CA VAL A 132 1.13 10.47 9.52
C VAL A 132 0.88 9.28 8.61
N GLY A 133 -0.37 9.05 8.26
CA GLY A 133 -0.78 8.03 7.29
C GLY A 133 -0.89 8.59 5.89
N LEU A 134 -0.47 7.82 4.90
CA LEU A 134 -0.61 8.10 3.48
C LEU A 134 -1.46 7.02 2.84
N THR A 135 -2.40 7.40 1.99
CA THR A 135 -3.15 6.44 1.18
C THR A 135 -3.51 7.05 -0.17
N ALA A 136 -3.60 6.18 -1.19
CA ALA A 136 -4.14 6.54 -2.49
C ALA A 136 -5.63 6.23 -2.62
N THR A 137 -6.19 5.44 -1.70
CA THR A 137 -7.62 5.09 -1.71
C THR A 137 -8.47 6.36 -1.64
N PRO A 138 -9.43 6.56 -2.54
CA PRO A 138 -10.34 7.71 -2.49
C PRO A 138 -11.02 7.83 -1.12
N LYS A 139 -11.21 9.07 -0.67
CA LYS A 139 -11.76 9.35 0.68
C LYS A 139 -13.08 8.64 0.98
N ASP A 140 -13.93 8.49 -0.04
CA ASP A 140 -15.26 7.88 0.07
C ASP A 140 -15.21 6.34 0.08
N GLU A 141 -14.08 5.75 -0.34
CA GLU A 141 -13.82 4.30 -0.36
C GLU A 141 -13.01 3.84 0.87
N ILE A 142 -12.49 4.76 1.66
CA ILE A 142 -11.73 4.43 2.86
C ILE A 142 -12.68 3.86 3.93
N ASP A 143 -12.35 2.69 4.45
CA ASP A 143 -13.06 2.06 5.56
C ASP A 143 -13.22 3.04 6.75
N LYS A 144 -14.43 3.12 7.29
CA LYS A 144 -14.75 3.94 8.47
C LYS A 144 -13.77 3.74 9.62
N ASN A 145 -13.34 2.51 9.85
CA ASN A 145 -12.38 2.19 10.92
C ASN A 145 -10.98 2.80 10.67
N THR A 146 -10.58 3.05 9.42
CA THR A 146 -9.34 3.77 9.14
C THR A 146 -9.42 5.20 9.64
N TYR A 147 -10.55 5.90 9.45
CA TYR A 147 -10.76 7.23 10.01
C TYR A 147 -10.75 7.23 11.53
N GLU A 148 -11.36 6.22 12.18
CA GLU A 148 -11.34 6.06 13.65
C GLU A 148 -9.91 5.89 14.18
N ILE A 149 -9.05 5.12 13.50
CA ILE A 149 -7.64 4.96 13.85
C ILE A 149 -6.92 6.32 13.89
N PHE A 150 -7.21 7.19 12.93
CA PHE A 150 -6.63 8.52 12.83
C PHE A 150 -7.41 9.59 13.63
N GLU A 151 -8.42 9.19 14.41
CA GLU A 151 -9.25 10.08 15.24
C GLU A 151 -9.92 11.17 14.38
N LEU A 152 -10.36 10.80 13.18
CA LEU A 152 -10.99 11.67 12.20
C LEU A 152 -12.46 11.31 12.00
N GLU A 153 -13.25 12.28 11.57
CA GLU A 153 -14.60 12.06 11.11
C GLU A 153 -14.59 11.34 9.76
N HIS A 154 -15.52 10.38 9.59
CA HIS A 154 -15.61 9.60 8.36
C HIS A 154 -15.77 10.49 7.11
N GLY A 155 -14.99 10.22 6.08
CA GLY A 155 -14.98 11.01 4.83
C GLY A 155 -14.19 12.33 4.92
N ILE A 156 -13.65 12.71 6.10
CA ILE A 156 -12.90 13.96 6.29
C ILE A 156 -11.45 13.68 6.68
N PRO A 157 -10.56 13.45 5.70
CA PRO A 157 -9.13 13.30 5.98
C PRO A 157 -8.52 14.62 6.49
N THR A 158 -7.31 14.55 7.06
CA THR A 158 -6.56 15.76 7.44
C THR A 158 -6.21 16.59 6.22
N TYR A 159 -5.87 15.93 5.11
CA TYR A 159 -5.62 16.54 3.80
C TYR A 159 -6.10 15.59 2.70
N GLY A 160 -6.83 16.14 1.73
CA GLY A 160 -7.31 15.42 0.55
C GLY A 160 -6.83 16.08 -0.73
N TYR A 161 -6.25 15.29 -1.65
CA TYR A 161 -5.87 15.73 -2.98
C TYR A 161 -6.23 14.62 -3.98
N ASP A 162 -7.46 14.66 -4.45
CA ASP A 162 -8.01 13.65 -5.33
C ASP A 162 -7.54 13.80 -6.78
N LEU A 163 -7.88 12.81 -7.61
CA LEU A 163 -7.49 12.79 -9.01
C LEU A 163 -8.07 13.98 -9.79
N SER A 164 -9.34 14.31 -9.53
CA SER A 164 -10.01 15.41 -10.23
C SER A 164 -9.33 16.75 -9.99
N GLN A 165 -8.91 17.00 -8.74
CA GLN A 165 -8.15 18.20 -8.41
C GLN A 165 -6.76 18.18 -9.04
N ALA A 166 -6.07 17.03 -9.02
CA ALA A 166 -4.73 16.90 -9.59
C ALA A 166 -4.71 17.07 -11.13
N VAL A 167 -5.76 16.62 -11.81
CA VAL A 167 -5.97 16.84 -13.25
C VAL A 167 -6.25 18.32 -13.52
N LYS A 168 -7.14 18.95 -12.74
CA LYS A 168 -7.45 20.37 -12.86
C LYS A 168 -6.23 21.27 -12.66
N ASP A 169 -5.36 20.90 -11.73
CA ASP A 169 -4.12 21.61 -11.44
C ASP A 169 -2.99 21.31 -12.47
N GLY A 170 -3.23 20.40 -13.41
CA GLY A 170 -2.28 20.05 -14.49
C GLY A 170 -1.14 19.12 -14.06
N TYR A 171 -1.24 18.49 -12.88
CA TYR A 171 -0.23 17.52 -12.39
C TYR A 171 -0.49 16.09 -12.83
N LEU A 172 -1.75 15.74 -13.11
CA LEU A 172 -2.15 14.44 -13.65
C LEU A 172 -2.96 14.62 -14.92
N ILE A 173 -3.02 13.57 -15.74
CA ILE A 173 -3.81 13.51 -16.96
C ILE A 173 -5.09 12.75 -16.63
N ASP A 174 -6.21 13.20 -17.20
CA ASP A 174 -7.48 12.49 -17.10
C ASP A 174 -7.40 11.15 -17.85
N TYR A 175 -8.21 10.20 -17.45
CA TYR A 175 -8.24 8.87 -18.05
C TYR A 175 -9.64 8.56 -18.57
N VAL A 176 -9.68 7.75 -19.63
CA VAL A 176 -10.90 7.16 -20.15
C VAL A 176 -10.89 5.70 -19.77
N SER A 177 -11.87 5.28 -18.96
CA SER A 177 -12.09 3.87 -18.69
C SER A 177 -12.87 3.24 -19.83
N VAL A 178 -12.28 2.22 -20.46
CA VAL A 178 -12.96 1.40 -21.46
C VAL A 178 -13.27 0.05 -20.82
N GLU A 179 -14.52 -0.19 -20.50
CA GLU A 179 -14.97 -1.50 -20.06
C GLU A 179 -15.16 -2.40 -21.29
N THR A 180 -14.39 -3.48 -21.33
CA THR A 180 -14.59 -4.54 -22.32
C THR A 180 -15.29 -5.70 -21.64
N CYS A 181 -16.59 -5.81 -21.84
CA CYS A 181 -17.35 -6.98 -21.43
C CYS A 181 -17.12 -8.09 -22.44
N LEU A 182 -16.51 -9.17 -22.00
CA LEU A 182 -16.40 -10.38 -22.81
C LEU A 182 -17.72 -11.14 -22.70
N LYS A 183 -18.41 -11.36 -23.82
CA LYS A 183 -19.73 -11.99 -23.87
C LYS A 183 -19.78 -13.33 -23.13
N PHE A 184 -18.71 -14.12 -23.19
CA PHE A 184 -18.64 -15.40 -22.51
C PHE A 184 -18.62 -15.28 -20.99
N ILE A 185 -18.12 -14.16 -20.42
CA ILE A 185 -18.17 -13.93 -18.97
C ILE A 185 -19.59 -13.66 -18.49
N GLU A 186 -20.42 -12.99 -19.31
CA GLU A 186 -21.80 -12.68 -18.96
C GLU A 186 -22.77 -13.82 -19.29
N GLN A 187 -22.57 -14.50 -20.42
CA GLN A 187 -23.53 -15.45 -20.99
C GLN A 187 -23.10 -16.91 -20.84
N GLY A 188 -21.84 -17.16 -20.44
CA GLY A 188 -21.24 -18.48 -20.52
C GLY A 188 -20.71 -18.78 -21.92
N ILE A 189 -20.25 -20.01 -22.13
CA ILE A 189 -19.78 -20.52 -23.41
C ILE A 189 -20.73 -21.65 -23.85
N VAL A 190 -21.21 -21.59 -25.09
CA VAL A 190 -21.96 -22.67 -25.71
C VAL A 190 -21.11 -23.23 -26.84
N TYR A 191 -20.76 -24.51 -26.77
CA TYR A 191 -19.85 -25.18 -27.71
C TYR A 191 -20.29 -25.00 -29.19
N ASP A 192 -21.58 -25.16 -29.47
CA ASP A 192 -22.11 -25.06 -30.83
C ASP A 192 -22.00 -23.65 -31.45
N GLU A 193 -21.87 -22.60 -30.63
CA GLU A 193 -21.74 -21.21 -31.07
C GLU A 193 -20.29 -20.79 -31.31
N LEU A 194 -19.31 -21.66 -31.00
CA LEU A 194 -17.88 -21.38 -31.18
C LEU A 194 -17.45 -21.54 -32.64
N SER A 195 -16.46 -20.77 -33.04
CA SER A 195 -15.77 -20.99 -34.32
C SER A 195 -14.99 -22.30 -34.30
N GLU A 196 -14.70 -22.89 -35.48
CA GLU A 196 -13.94 -24.15 -35.56
C GLU A 196 -12.55 -24.05 -34.86
N ALA A 197 -11.90 -22.91 -34.93
CA ALA A 197 -10.63 -22.66 -34.24
C ALA A 197 -10.78 -22.58 -32.70
N ASP A 198 -11.90 -22.02 -32.23
CA ASP A 198 -12.18 -21.89 -30.81
C ASP A 198 -12.67 -23.22 -30.23
N LYS A 199 -13.31 -24.10 -31.01
CA LYS A 199 -13.71 -25.44 -30.60
C LYS A 199 -12.51 -26.32 -30.26
N GLU A 200 -11.47 -26.30 -31.10
CA GLU A 200 -10.24 -27.06 -30.83
C GLU A 200 -9.61 -26.62 -29.49
N PHE A 201 -9.57 -25.31 -29.21
CA PHE A 201 -9.07 -24.77 -27.95
C PHE A 201 -9.97 -25.08 -26.76
N TYR A 202 -11.31 -25.10 -26.99
CA TYR A 202 -12.29 -25.45 -25.98
C TYR A 202 -12.19 -26.91 -25.58
N GLU A 203 -12.06 -27.81 -26.53
CA GLU A 203 -11.85 -29.23 -26.32
C GLU A 203 -10.60 -29.50 -25.51
N ASP A 204 -9.44 -28.95 -25.90
CA ASP A 204 -8.19 -29.08 -25.18
C ASP A 204 -8.23 -28.52 -23.74
N THR A 205 -9.10 -27.55 -23.50
CA THR A 205 -9.14 -26.86 -22.19
C THR A 205 -10.15 -27.47 -21.23
N PHE A 206 -11.28 -27.97 -21.76
CA PHE A 206 -12.46 -28.38 -20.95
C PHE A 206 -12.82 -29.84 -21.11
N GLU A 207 -11.98 -30.70 -21.73
CA GLU A 207 -12.18 -32.13 -21.74
C GLU A 207 -12.13 -32.68 -20.31
N GLU A 208 -13.22 -33.36 -19.89
CA GLU A 208 -13.31 -34.00 -18.58
C GLU A 208 -12.47 -35.30 -18.54
N GLU A 209 -12.14 -35.77 -17.33
CA GLU A 209 -11.33 -37.01 -17.14
C GLU A 209 -11.95 -38.26 -17.81
N ASP A 210 -13.23 -38.24 -18.13
CA ASP A 210 -13.96 -39.32 -18.82
C ASP A 210 -14.00 -39.12 -20.35
N GLY A 211 -13.32 -38.10 -20.89
CA GLY A 211 -13.26 -37.80 -22.32
C GLY A 211 -14.49 -37.10 -22.87
N LYS A 212 -15.34 -36.56 -22.01
CA LYS A 212 -16.51 -35.77 -22.44
C LYS A 212 -16.18 -34.28 -22.47
N ILE A 213 -16.80 -33.64 -23.46
CA ILE A 213 -16.69 -32.19 -23.65
C ILE A 213 -18.06 -31.59 -23.23
N PRO A 214 -18.08 -30.63 -22.29
CA PRO A 214 -19.32 -29.97 -21.90
C PRO A 214 -19.97 -29.23 -23.08
N GLU A 215 -21.28 -29.45 -23.32
CA GLU A 215 -22.00 -28.72 -24.37
C GLU A 215 -22.14 -27.25 -24.06
N SER A 216 -22.10 -26.86 -22.79
CA SER A 216 -22.08 -25.46 -22.35
C SER A 216 -21.45 -25.31 -20.98
N ILE A 217 -20.82 -24.16 -20.73
CA ILE A 217 -20.28 -23.75 -19.43
C ILE A 217 -20.98 -22.47 -19.01
N ALA A 218 -21.69 -22.53 -17.89
CA ALA A 218 -22.40 -21.37 -17.37
C ALA A 218 -21.42 -20.28 -16.88
N SER A 219 -21.83 -19.01 -16.94
CA SER A 219 -21.05 -17.86 -16.47
C SER A 219 -20.55 -18.02 -15.03
N SER A 220 -21.36 -18.63 -14.15
CA SER A 220 -20.97 -18.90 -12.75
C SER A 220 -19.90 -19.98 -12.60
N GLU A 221 -19.79 -20.88 -13.55
CA GLU A 221 -18.81 -21.97 -13.56
C GLU A 221 -17.47 -21.49 -14.16
N LEU A 222 -17.50 -20.58 -15.13
CA LEU A 222 -16.31 -19.96 -15.71
C LEU A 222 -15.43 -19.28 -14.67
N ASN A 223 -16.01 -18.69 -13.64
CA ASN A 223 -15.24 -18.09 -12.55
C ASN A 223 -14.37 -19.12 -11.82
N ASN A 224 -14.80 -20.35 -11.69
CA ASN A 224 -14.03 -21.42 -11.05
C ASN A 224 -12.86 -21.89 -11.93
N TRP A 225 -12.96 -21.78 -13.26
CA TRP A 225 -11.94 -22.17 -14.23
C TRP A 225 -10.91 -21.05 -14.47
N VAL A 226 -11.35 -19.80 -14.56
CA VAL A 226 -10.50 -18.64 -14.85
C VAL A 226 -9.71 -18.19 -13.61
N PHE A 227 -10.25 -18.39 -12.41
CA PHE A 227 -9.65 -17.95 -11.13
C PHE A 227 -9.20 -19.10 -10.23
N ASN A 228 -8.98 -20.31 -10.76
CA ASN A 228 -8.39 -21.39 -10.00
C ASN A 228 -6.95 -21.01 -9.58
N GLU A 229 -6.57 -21.30 -8.32
CA GLU A 229 -5.25 -20.93 -7.74
C GLU A 229 -4.06 -21.40 -8.60
N ASP A 230 -4.20 -22.49 -9.34
CA ASP A 230 -3.16 -23.03 -10.22
C ASP A 230 -2.97 -22.21 -11.51
N THR A 231 -3.98 -21.48 -11.96
CA THR A 231 -3.90 -20.59 -13.13
C THR A 231 -3.27 -19.24 -12.78
N ILE A 232 -3.38 -18.81 -11.53
CA ILE A 232 -2.80 -17.55 -11.02
C ILE A 232 -1.28 -17.69 -10.72
N ARG A 233 -0.78 -18.91 -10.56
CA ARG A 233 0.63 -19.19 -10.25
C ARG A 233 1.55 -19.39 -11.47
N LYS A 234 1.02 -19.34 -12.67
CA LYS A 234 1.80 -19.32 -13.92
C LYS A 234 1.90 -17.93 -14.51
#